data_175cda180821db44650467fa070e9219
#
_entry.id   175cda180821db44650467fa070e9219
#
_cell.length_a   1.000
_cell.length_b   1.000
_cell.length_c   1.000
_cell.angle_alpha   90.00
_cell.angle_beta   90.00
_cell.angle_gamma   90.00
#
_symmetry.space_group_name_H-M   'P 1'
#
loop_
_entity.id
_entity.type
_entity.pdbx_description
1 polymer ?
#
loop_
_entity_poly.entity_id
_entity_poly.type
_entity_poly.pdbx_seq_one_letter_code
_entity_poly.pdbx_strand_id
1 'polypeptide(L)'
;MGIGNFRHVGTIQAPESVPDGDGGTIETWVDRPPAWPIDIRPATVRDLERQTAGTIVATATHVIHGRYRADVDVKCRVVFEGRVFQVTGLARPFERPINLLLFAKETI
;
A
#
# COMPACT_ATOMS: atom_id res chain seq x y z
N MET A 1 -12.33 -12.57 9.37
CA MET A 1 -11.25 -13.05 8.51
C MET A 1 -9.99 -13.22 9.33
N GLY A 2 -9.45 -14.41 9.34
CA GLY A 2 -8.27 -14.73 10.11
C GLY A 2 -6.98 -14.53 9.33
N ILE A 3 -5.87 -14.62 10.05
CA ILE A 3 -4.55 -14.47 9.44
C ILE A 3 -4.26 -15.53 8.37
N GLY A 4 -4.94 -16.66 8.43
CA GLY A 4 -4.77 -17.72 7.44
C GLY A 4 -5.19 -17.32 6.03
N ASN A 5 -5.89 -16.19 5.88
CA ASN A 5 -6.28 -15.69 4.58
C ASN A 5 -5.21 -14.82 3.93
N PHE A 6 -4.19 -14.46 4.67
CA PHE A 6 -3.10 -13.63 4.16
C PHE A 6 -1.96 -14.55 3.70
N ARG A 7 -1.98 -14.89 2.42
CA ARG A 7 -1.07 -15.90 1.86
C ARG A 7 0.26 -15.37 1.38
N HIS A 8 0.39 -14.06 1.35
CA HIS A 8 1.60 -13.41 0.84
C HIS A 8 2.24 -12.58 1.94
N VAL A 9 3.50 -12.29 1.78
CA VAL A 9 4.22 -11.42 2.70
C VAL A 9 4.87 -10.32 1.88
N GLY A 10 4.50 -9.09 2.16
CA GLY A 10 5.04 -7.93 1.47
C GLY A 10 5.90 -7.09 2.39
N THR A 11 6.64 -6.18 1.79
CA THR A 11 7.46 -5.20 2.51
C THR A 11 6.87 -3.82 2.25
N ILE A 12 6.61 -3.09 3.33
CA ILE A 12 6.21 -1.69 3.20
C ILE A 12 7.46 -0.85 3.08
N GLN A 13 7.48 0.04 2.10
CA GLN A 13 8.56 1.00 1.92
C GLN A 13 8.00 2.41 1.94
N ALA A 14 8.69 3.29 2.63
CA ALA A 14 8.33 4.70 2.71
C ALA A 14 9.41 5.55 2.06
N PRO A 15 9.05 6.68 1.43
CA PRO A 15 10.05 7.57 0.88
C PRO A 15 10.76 8.33 1.99
N GLU A 16 12.05 8.52 1.81
CA GLU A 16 12.87 9.30 2.73
C GLU A 16 13.81 10.17 1.92
N SER A 17 13.89 11.45 2.26
CA SER A 17 14.80 12.39 1.61
C SER A 17 16.11 12.42 2.36
N VAL A 18 17.21 12.22 1.65
CA VAL A 18 18.54 12.28 2.24
C VAL A 18 19.36 13.32 1.47
N PRO A 19 20.31 14.01 2.14
CA PRO A 19 21.18 14.94 1.46
C PRO A 19 22.05 14.23 0.43
N ASP A 20 22.24 14.86 -0.74
CA ASP A 20 23.05 14.29 -1.81
C ASP A 20 24.52 14.73 -1.77
N GLY A 21 24.87 15.58 -0.82
CA GLY A 21 26.22 16.10 -0.71
C GLY A 21 26.49 17.37 -1.50
N ASP A 22 25.58 17.75 -2.39
CA ASP A 22 25.74 18.91 -3.26
C ASP A 22 24.70 20.00 -3.00
N GLY A 23 24.12 20.01 -1.81
CA GLY A 23 23.11 21.00 -1.44
C GLY A 23 21.69 20.63 -1.82
N GLY A 24 21.50 19.50 -2.50
CA GLY A 24 20.18 18.98 -2.83
C GLY A 24 19.82 17.79 -1.99
N THR A 25 18.72 17.14 -2.36
CA THR A 25 18.26 15.93 -1.69
C THR A 25 17.96 14.85 -2.71
N ILE A 26 18.13 13.60 -2.29
CA ILE A 26 17.76 12.42 -3.07
C ILE A 26 16.69 11.70 -2.29
N GLU A 27 15.64 11.28 -2.99
CA GLU A 27 14.59 10.48 -2.38
C GLU A 27 14.93 9.01 -2.48
N THR A 28 14.91 8.31 -1.37
CA THR A 28 15.17 6.87 -1.30
C THR A 28 13.99 6.17 -0.68
N TRP A 29 13.92 4.85 -0.89
CA TRP A 29 12.87 4.03 -0.30
C TRP A 29 13.45 3.23 0.85
N VAL A 30 12.80 3.33 2.00
CA VAL A 30 13.26 2.68 3.23
C VAL A 30 12.22 1.66 3.68
N ASP A 31 12.68 0.45 3.96
CA ASP A 31 11.80 -0.61 4.45
C ASP A 31 11.28 -0.26 5.84
N ARG A 32 10.01 -0.51 6.06
CA ARG A 32 9.37 -0.38 7.36
C ARG A 32 9.02 -1.77 7.89
N PRO A 33 9.84 -2.33 8.79
CA PRO A 33 9.51 -3.62 9.38
C PRO A 33 8.31 -3.52 10.32
N PRO A 34 7.67 -4.62 10.65
CA PRO A 34 7.97 -5.97 10.17
C PRO A 34 7.41 -6.25 8.78
N ALA A 35 7.82 -7.37 8.20
CA ALA A 35 7.18 -7.85 6.98
C ALA A 35 5.68 -8.01 7.22
N TRP A 36 4.89 -7.75 6.20
CA TRP A 36 3.44 -7.61 6.34
C TRP A 36 2.71 -8.74 5.65
N PRO A 37 2.03 -9.62 6.38
CA PRO A 37 1.19 -10.64 5.78
C PRO A 37 0.00 -9.98 5.08
N ILE A 38 -0.19 -10.29 3.81
CA ILE A 38 -1.17 -9.61 2.97
C ILE A 38 -1.85 -10.58 2.03
N ASP A 39 -2.95 -10.12 1.45
CA ASP A 39 -3.62 -10.73 0.34
C ASP A 39 -3.71 -9.70 -0.77
N ILE A 40 -3.30 -10.10 -1.98
CA ILE A 40 -3.28 -9.19 -3.14
C ILE A 40 -4.21 -9.76 -4.20
N ARG A 41 -5.07 -8.92 -4.74
CA ARG A 41 -5.95 -9.31 -5.84
C ARG A 41 -6.13 -8.17 -6.82
N PRO A 42 -6.48 -8.46 -8.08
CA PRO A 42 -6.80 -7.40 -9.03
C PRO A 42 -8.00 -6.60 -8.54
N ALA A 43 -7.99 -5.31 -8.83
CA ALA A 43 -9.11 -4.44 -8.48
C ALA A 43 -10.31 -4.73 -9.38
N THR A 44 -11.49 -4.75 -8.78
CA THR A 44 -12.74 -4.89 -9.50
C THR A 44 -13.38 -3.53 -9.72
N VAL A 45 -14.42 -3.48 -10.56
CA VAL A 45 -15.17 -2.24 -10.76
C VAL A 45 -15.72 -1.72 -9.44
N ARG A 46 -16.20 -2.62 -8.59
CA ARG A 46 -16.72 -2.23 -7.28
C ARG A 46 -15.64 -1.60 -6.40
N ASP A 47 -14.43 -2.14 -6.45
CA ASP A 47 -13.32 -1.56 -5.69
C ASP A 47 -13.00 -0.16 -6.18
N LEU A 48 -12.99 0.05 -7.49
CA LEU A 48 -12.71 1.37 -8.07
C LEU A 48 -13.80 2.37 -7.71
N GLU A 49 -15.06 1.95 -7.73
CA GLU A 49 -16.16 2.83 -7.32
C GLU A 49 -16.02 3.23 -5.85
N ARG A 50 -15.62 2.30 -5.01
CA ARG A 50 -15.41 2.58 -3.59
C ARG A 50 -14.28 3.56 -3.39
N GLN A 51 -13.20 3.41 -4.14
CA GLN A 51 -12.04 4.30 -4.05
C GLN A 51 -12.36 5.71 -4.49
N THR A 52 -13.16 5.85 -5.55
CA THR A 52 -13.43 7.15 -6.15
C THR A 52 -14.57 7.90 -5.48
N ALA A 53 -15.26 7.29 -4.53
CA ALA A 53 -16.36 7.94 -3.82
C ALA A 53 -15.85 9.19 -3.11
N GLY A 54 -16.14 10.37 -3.67
CA GLY A 54 -15.75 11.64 -3.11
C GLY A 54 -14.33 12.09 -3.40
N THR A 55 -13.56 11.32 -4.15
CA THR A 55 -12.17 11.69 -4.45
C THR A 55 -11.77 11.17 -5.81
N ILE A 56 -11.10 12.00 -6.58
CA ILE A 56 -10.52 11.58 -7.85
C ILE A 56 -9.07 11.22 -7.58
N VAL A 57 -8.71 9.97 -7.85
CA VAL A 57 -7.35 9.48 -7.64
C VAL A 57 -6.94 8.64 -8.83
N ALA A 58 -5.65 8.37 -8.92
CA ALA A 58 -5.13 7.48 -9.94
C ALA A 58 -5.83 6.12 -9.85
N THR A 59 -6.11 5.53 -11.00
CA THR A 59 -6.80 4.25 -11.05
C THR A 59 -5.94 3.15 -10.46
N ALA A 60 -6.47 2.48 -9.46
CA ALA A 60 -5.78 1.35 -8.86
C ALA A 60 -5.85 0.13 -9.78
N THR A 61 -4.81 -0.68 -9.78
CA THR A 61 -4.80 -1.95 -10.50
C THR A 61 -5.04 -3.13 -9.58
N HIS A 62 -4.74 -2.97 -8.30
CA HIS A 62 -4.82 -4.05 -7.32
C HIS A 62 -5.37 -3.54 -5.99
N VAL A 63 -5.91 -4.47 -5.22
CA VAL A 63 -6.31 -4.23 -3.84
C VAL A 63 -5.48 -5.13 -2.94
N ILE A 64 -4.89 -4.55 -1.93
CA ILE A 64 -4.07 -5.26 -0.96
C ILE A 64 -4.78 -5.22 0.38
N HIS A 65 -4.98 -6.37 0.98
CA HIS A 65 -5.67 -6.51 2.26
C HIS A 65 -4.69 -7.07 3.28
N GLY A 66 -4.60 -6.43 4.43
CA GLY A 66 -3.76 -6.89 5.51
C GLY A 66 -4.31 -6.41 6.85
N ARG A 67 -3.62 -6.76 7.91
CA ARG A 67 -3.97 -6.25 9.22
C ARG A 67 -3.62 -4.78 9.30
N TYR A 68 -4.37 -4.04 10.12
CA TYR A 68 -4.15 -2.62 10.28
C TYR A 68 -2.72 -2.29 10.70
N ARG A 69 -2.16 -1.30 10.06
CA ARG A 69 -0.87 -0.70 10.43
C ARG A 69 -1.02 0.81 10.34
N ALA A 70 -0.54 1.50 11.35
CA ALA A 70 -0.61 2.96 11.37
C ALA A 70 0.47 3.62 10.53
N ASP A 71 1.51 2.89 10.16
CA ASP A 71 2.68 3.42 9.45
C ASP A 71 2.56 3.37 7.93
N VAL A 72 1.39 3.01 7.41
CA VAL A 72 1.14 2.95 5.96
C VAL A 72 0.28 4.13 5.54
N ASP A 73 0.72 4.84 4.51
CA ASP A 73 -0.03 5.96 3.95
C ASP A 73 0.10 5.95 2.42
N VAL A 74 -0.51 6.97 1.77
CA VAL A 74 -0.51 7.03 0.31
C VAL A 74 0.86 7.33 -0.31
N LYS A 75 1.84 7.68 0.50
CA LYS A 75 3.20 7.88 0.02
C LYS A 75 4.01 6.60 0.01
N CYS A 76 3.53 5.58 0.70
CA CYS A 76 4.21 4.30 0.79
C CYS A 76 4.01 3.46 -0.46
N ARG A 77 4.81 2.42 -0.58
CA ARG A 77 4.61 1.39 -1.59
C ARG A 77 4.80 0.03 -0.95
N VAL A 78 4.22 -0.98 -1.57
CA VAL A 78 4.36 -2.37 -1.12
C VAL A 78 5.18 -3.11 -2.14
N VAL A 79 6.20 -3.82 -1.69
CA VAL A 79 7.04 -4.64 -2.56
C VAL A 79 6.76 -6.10 -2.24
N PHE A 80 6.45 -6.88 -3.26
CA PHE A 80 6.12 -8.29 -3.13
C PHE A 80 6.68 -9.05 -4.33
N GLU A 81 7.59 -9.98 -4.07
CA GLU A 81 8.20 -10.83 -5.09
C GLU A 81 8.73 -10.05 -6.31
N GLY A 82 9.40 -8.94 -6.05
CA GLY A 82 9.94 -8.11 -7.12
C GLY A 82 8.93 -7.19 -7.78
N ARG A 83 7.67 -7.23 -7.35
CA ARG A 83 6.62 -6.36 -7.86
C ARG A 83 6.45 -5.18 -6.93
N VAL A 84 6.22 -4.01 -7.48
CA VAL A 84 6.06 -2.78 -6.71
C VAL A 84 4.66 -2.24 -6.92
N PHE A 85 3.98 -1.99 -5.81
CA PHE A 85 2.62 -1.46 -5.80
C PHE A 85 2.62 -0.11 -5.10
N GLN A 86 2.40 0.97 -5.84
CA GLN A 86 2.29 2.30 -5.26
C GLN A 86 0.90 2.46 -4.65
N VAL A 87 0.85 2.83 -3.37
CA VAL A 87 -0.43 3.03 -2.69
C VAL A 87 -1.10 4.29 -3.25
N THR A 88 -2.35 4.17 -3.66
CA THR A 88 -3.14 5.28 -4.18
C THR A 88 -4.27 5.67 -3.24
N GLY A 89 -4.68 4.79 -2.34
CA GLY A 89 -5.72 5.10 -1.38
C GLY A 89 -5.74 4.07 -0.27
N LEU A 90 -6.37 4.43 0.82
CA LEU A 90 -6.52 3.58 1.99
C LEU A 90 -7.97 3.51 2.38
N ALA A 91 -8.40 2.35 2.86
CA ALA A 91 -9.72 2.20 3.43
C ALA A 91 -9.67 1.23 4.61
N ARG A 92 -10.50 1.49 5.59
CA ARG A 92 -10.73 0.54 6.67
C ARG A 92 -12.08 -0.11 6.39
N PRO A 93 -12.13 -1.45 6.24
CA PRO A 93 -13.41 -2.11 5.94
C PRO A 93 -14.46 -1.89 7.01
N PHE A 94 -14.01 -1.68 8.24
CA PHE A 94 -14.88 -1.42 9.38
C PHE A 94 -14.29 -0.24 10.16
N GLU A 95 -15.10 0.37 11.02
CA GLU A 95 -14.63 1.50 11.83
C GLU A 95 -13.52 1.10 12.79
N ARG A 96 -13.37 -0.17 13.09
CA ARG A 96 -12.30 -0.65 13.96
C ARG A 96 -11.00 -0.81 13.17
N PRO A 97 -9.86 -0.44 13.77
CA PRO A 97 -8.57 -0.58 13.08
C PRO A 97 -8.04 -2.02 13.17
N ILE A 98 -8.79 -2.97 12.61
CA ILE A 98 -8.41 -4.39 12.61
C ILE A 98 -7.78 -4.77 11.28
N ASN A 99 -8.39 -4.32 10.19
CA ASN A 99 -7.93 -4.60 8.84
C ASN A 99 -7.72 -3.32 8.07
N LEU A 100 -6.90 -3.39 7.05
CA LEU A 100 -6.60 -2.26 6.18
C LEU A 100 -6.69 -2.72 4.74
N LEU A 101 -7.40 -1.95 3.93
CA LEU A 101 -7.42 -2.14 2.48
C LEU A 101 -6.60 -1.04 1.85
N LEU A 102 -5.66 -1.43 1.02
CA LEU A 102 -4.89 -0.50 0.21
C LEU A 102 -5.36 -0.63 -1.23
N PHE A 103 -5.65 0.51 -1.84
CA PHE A 103 -5.81 0.58 -3.28
C PHE A 103 -4.46 0.95 -3.84
N ALA A 104 -3.95 0.16 -4.75
CA ALA A 104 -2.58 0.33 -5.21
C ALA A 104 -2.49 0.15 -6.71
N LYS A 105 -1.55 0.85 -7.31
CA LYS A 105 -1.24 0.73 -8.73
C LYS A 105 0.10 0.04 -8.87
N GLU A 106 0.11 -1.07 -9.58
CA GLU A 106 1.36 -1.77 -9.84
C GLU A 106 2.20 -0.95 -10.80
N THR A 107 3.46 -0.72 -10.44
CA THR A 107 4.42 -0.03 -11.28
C THR A 107 5.45 -1.03 -11.78
N ILE A 108 5.92 -0.80 -12.99
CA ILE A 108 6.89 -1.67 -13.62
C ILE A 108 8.26 -1.04 -13.57
#